data_04ee0ffdfe778b3023d1f5227b130672
#
_entry.id   04ee0ffdfe778b3023d1f5227b130672
#
_cell.length_a   1.000
_cell.length_b   1.000
_cell.length_c   1.000
_cell.angle_alpha   90.00
_cell.angle_beta   90.00
_cell.angle_gamma   90.00
#
_symmetry.space_group_name_H-M   'P 1'
#
loop_
_entity.id
_entity.type
_entity.pdbx_description
1 polymer ?
#
loop_
_entity_poly.entity_id
_entity_poly.type
_entity_poly.pdbx_seq_one_letter_code
_entity_poly.pdbx_strand_id
1 'polypeptide(L)'
;MSGNIFFVGLMGAGKTTIGRLLAKHLDKTFYDSDHEIERRTGVNIPLIFELEGEPGFRRREAAVIQEISQMNNVVLATGGGAVLAEENRRTLKSQGAVIYLRANVQELWQRTRSDKNRPLLQTEDPRAELGKLYKERDPLYLEVAHIVVDTGGQPVGSIVHHIEQLLNQHYKNQYADT
;
A
#
# COMPACT_ATOMS: atom_id res chain seq x y z
N MET A 1 14.02 9.83 -12.01
CA MET A 1 12.84 10.22 -11.21
C MET A 1 13.29 10.47 -9.77
N SER A 2 13.24 11.70 -9.35
CA SER A 2 13.48 12.09 -7.96
C SER A 2 12.14 12.08 -7.19
N GLY A 3 12.16 11.68 -5.94
CA GLY A 3 10.98 11.65 -5.07
C GLY A 3 10.58 10.25 -4.62
N ASN A 4 9.76 10.21 -3.56
CA ASN A 4 9.26 8.97 -2.99
C ASN A 4 8.02 8.48 -3.75
N ILE A 5 7.78 7.17 -3.70
CA ILE A 5 6.62 6.51 -4.31
C ILE A 5 5.96 5.66 -3.24
N PHE A 6 4.66 5.82 -3.07
CA PHE A 6 3.90 5.11 -2.05
C PHE A 6 2.77 4.31 -2.70
N PHE A 7 2.65 3.04 -2.32
CA PHE A 7 1.57 2.18 -2.77
C PHE A 7 0.50 2.05 -1.70
N VAL A 8 -0.74 2.30 -2.07
CA VAL A 8 -1.93 2.06 -1.25
C VAL A 8 -2.88 1.10 -1.98
N GLY A 9 -3.78 0.47 -1.25
CA GLY A 9 -4.74 -0.48 -1.77
C GLY A 9 -4.98 -1.63 -0.80
N LEU A 10 -6.01 -2.41 -1.06
CA LEU A 10 -6.38 -3.55 -0.21
C LEU A 10 -5.32 -4.65 -0.22
N MET A 11 -5.39 -5.49 0.79
CA MET A 11 -4.63 -6.74 0.86
C MET A 11 -4.88 -7.58 -0.41
N GLY A 12 -3.81 -8.17 -0.96
CA GLY A 12 -3.88 -8.95 -2.20
C GLY A 12 -3.84 -8.12 -3.50
N ALA A 13 -3.78 -6.79 -3.44
CA ALA A 13 -3.66 -5.94 -4.62
C ALA A 13 -2.29 -6.00 -5.33
N GLY A 14 -1.26 -6.55 -4.66
CA GLY A 14 0.08 -6.72 -5.23
C GLY A 14 1.09 -5.64 -4.87
N LYS A 15 0.80 -4.81 -3.87
CA LYS A 15 1.65 -3.68 -3.46
C LYS A 15 3.11 -4.05 -3.18
N THR A 16 3.33 -5.13 -2.43
CA THR A 16 4.68 -5.59 -2.09
C THR A 16 5.43 -6.10 -3.32
N THR A 17 4.80 -6.93 -4.15
CA THR A 17 5.42 -7.51 -5.35
C THR A 17 5.72 -6.44 -6.40
N ILE A 18 4.72 -5.63 -6.72
CA ILE A 18 4.84 -4.55 -7.72
C ILE A 18 5.79 -3.48 -7.22
N GLY A 19 5.67 -3.07 -5.95
CA GLY A 19 6.51 -2.05 -5.35
C GLY A 19 7.99 -2.43 -5.31
N ARG A 20 8.29 -3.69 -4.98
CA ARG A 20 9.67 -4.20 -4.99
C ARG A 20 10.28 -4.22 -6.40
N LEU A 21 9.51 -4.65 -7.40
CA LEU A 21 9.99 -4.67 -8.78
C LEU A 21 10.19 -3.25 -9.32
N LEU A 22 9.24 -2.34 -9.05
CA LEU A 22 9.36 -0.95 -9.44
C LEU A 22 10.58 -0.27 -8.78
N ALA A 23 10.80 -0.52 -7.48
CA ALA A 23 11.96 0.01 -6.77
C ALA A 23 13.28 -0.43 -7.42
N LYS A 24 13.38 -1.71 -7.82
CA LYS A 24 14.53 -2.25 -8.53
C LYS A 24 14.76 -1.56 -9.89
N HIS A 25 13.69 -1.33 -10.65
CA HIS A 25 13.79 -0.65 -11.96
C HIS A 25 14.23 0.81 -11.84
N LEU A 26 13.80 1.49 -10.77
CA LEU A 26 14.05 2.92 -10.56
C LEU A 26 15.27 3.20 -9.67
N ASP A 27 16.02 2.16 -9.27
CA ASP A 27 17.15 2.24 -8.33
C ASP A 27 16.77 2.96 -7.03
N LYS A 28 15.66 2.52 -6.42
CA LYS A 28 15.13 3.04 -5.16
C LYS A 28 15.15 1.99 -4.06
N THR A 29 15.22 2.42 -2.80
CA THR A 29 15.11 1.53 -1.66
C THR A 29 13.66 1.15 -1.44
N PHE A 30 13.38 -0.16 -1.33
CA PHE A 30 12.05 -0.68 -1.09
C PHE A 30 11.80 -0.94 0.40
N TYR A 31 10.63 -0.50 0.89
CA TYR A 31 10.09 -0.81 2.20
C TYR A 31 8.66 -1.34 2.09
N ASP A 32 8.30 -2.24 3.01
CA ASP A 32 6.93 -2.68 3.26
C ASP A 32 6.62 -2.36 4.73
N SER A 33 5.56 -1.60 4.99
CA SER A 33 5.27 -1.12 6.34
C SER A 33 4.96 -2.25 7.33
N ASP A 34 4.30 -3.32 6.88
CA ASP A 34 3.99 -4.48 7.71
C ASP A 34 5.27 -5.25 8.06
N HIS A 35 6.15 -5.51 7.08
CA HIS A 35 7.45 -6.12 7.31
C HIS A 35 8.34 -5.29 8.24
N GLU A 36 8.32 -3.98 8.10
CA GLU A 36 9.09 -3.09 8.95
C GLU A 36 8.60 -3.12 10.41
N ILE A 37 7.29 -3.19 10.63
CA ILE A 37 6.71 -3.37 11.97
C ILE A 37 7.17 -4.71 12.57
N GLU A 38 7.07 -5.81 11.83
CA GLU A 38 7.51 -7.12 12.29
C GLU A 38 9.01 -7.16 12.59
N ARG A 39 9.84 -6.54 11.73
CA ARG A 39 11.29 -6.44 11.96
C ARG A 39 11.62 -5.68 13.24
N ARG A 40 10.92 -4.58 13.53
CA ARG A 40 11.16 -3.75 14.72
C ARG A 40 10.66 -4.38 16.01
N THR A 41 9.55 -5.10 15.94
CA THR A 41 8.94 -5.74 17.12
C THR A 41 9.50 -7.13 17.41
N GLY A 42 10.05 -7.80 16.40
CA GLY A 42 10.48 -9.19 16.49
C GLY A 42 9.34 -10.22 16.54
N VAL A 43 8.10 -9.78 16.31
CA VAL A 43 6.90 -10.62 16.31
C VAL A 43 6.04 -10.36 15.08
N ASN A 44 5.18 -11.32 14.73
CA ASN A 44 4.28 -11.17 13.58
C ASN A 44 3.07 -10.26 13.89
N ILE A 45 2.44 -9.76 12.84
CA ILE A 45 1.26 -8.88 12.94
C ILE A 45 0.11 -9.51 13.74
N PRO A 46 -0.28 -10.78 13.54
CA PRO A 46 -1.34 -11.41 14.34
C PRO A 46 -1.08 -11.32 15.85
N LEU A 47 0.15 -11.52 16.28
CA LEU A 47 0.49 -11.40 17.71
C LEU A 47 0.40 -9.96 18.22
N ILE A 48 0.75 -8.97 17.40
CA ILE A 48 0.56 -7.56 17.75
C ILE A 48 -0.93 -7.25 17.96
N PHE A 49 -1.79 -7.74 17.07
CA PHE A 49 -3.24 -7.58 17.20
C PHE A 49 -3.79 -8.28 18.46
N GLU A 50 -3.28 -9.44 18.80
CA GLU A 50 -3.67 -10.17 20.02
C GLU A 50 -3.28 -9.42 21.29
N LEU A 51 -2.06 -8.90 21.35
CA LEU A 51 -1.50 -8.28 22.55
C LEU A 51 -1.91 -6.79 22.72
N GLU A 52 -1.97 -6.04 21.64
CA GLU A 52 -2.15 -4.58 21.64
C GLU A 52 -3.45 -4.13 20.97
N GLY A 53 -4.17 -5.06 20.31
CA GLY A 53 -5.36 -4.76 19.52
C GLY A 53 -5.04 -3.97 18.22
N GLU A 54 -6.07 -3.71 17.44
CA GLU A 54 -5.92 -2.88 16.23
C GLU A 54 -5.38 -1.47 16.54
N PRO A 55 -5.83 -0.76 17.59
CA PRO A 55 -5.27 0.56 17.93
C PRO A 55 -3.76 0.55 18.16
N GLY A 56 -3.23 -0.48 18.81
CA GLY A 56 -1.78 -0.64 19.02
C GLY A 56 -1.02 -0.84 17.71
N PHE A 57 -1.53 -1.69 16.84
CA PHE A 57 -0.98 -1.88 15.50
C PHE A 57 -0.98 -0.57 14.69
N ARG A 58 -2.10 0.19 14.69
CA ARG A 58 -2.22 1.45 13.95
C ARG A 58 -1.23 2.52 14.42
N ARG A 59 -0.94 2.59 15.73
CA ARG A 59 0.11 3.49 16.23
C ARG A 59 1.50 3.15 15.66
N ARG A 60 1.82 1.86 15.59
CA ARG A 60 3.09 1.40 15.02
C ARG A 60 3.17 1.66 13.52
N GLU A 61 2.08 1.41 12.80
CA GLU A 61 1.95 1.67 11.37
C GLU A 61 2.15 3.16 11.06
N ALA A 62 1.50 4.05 11.80
CA ALA A 62 1.64 5.49 11.64
C ALA A 62 3.11 5.96 11.88
N ALA A 63 3.76 5.45 12.91
CA ALA A 63 5.16 5.78 13.20
C ALA A 63 6.11 5.34 12.06
N VAL A 64 5.92 4.14 11.53
CA VAL A 64 6.71 3.62 10.40
C VAL A 64 6.48 4.46 9.13
N ILE A 65 5.22 4.76 8.81
CA ILE A 65 4.90 5.58 7.63
C ILE A 65 5.52 6.98 7.77
N GLN A 66 5.38 7.62 8.93
CA GLN A 66 5.93 8.94 9.19
C GLN A 66 7.45 8.96 8.98
N GLU A 67 8.16 7.99 9.52
CA GLU A 67 9.62 7.92 9.41
C GLU A 67 10.08 7.64 7.98
N ILE A 68 9.53 6.61 7.32
CA ILE A 68 9.97 6.22 5.98
C ILE A 68 9.61 7.28 4.94
N SER A 69 8.48 7.97 5.10
CA SER A 69 8.05 9.02 4.17
C SER A 69 8.99 10.24 4.16
N GLN A 70 9.75 10.46 5.25
CA GLN A 70 10.76 11.53 5.34
C GLN A 70 12.10 11.14 4.73
N MET A 71 12.32 9.87 4.42
CA MET A 71 13.51 9.43 3.69
C MET A 71 13.46 9.91 2.23
N ASN A 72 14.58 9.79 1.54
CA ASN A 72 14.67 10.12 0.12
C ASN A 72 14.82 8.85 -0.72
N ASN A 73 14.28 8.89 -1.92
CA ASN A 73 14.47 7.85 -2.93
C ASN A 73 13.94 6.47 -2.49
N VAL A 74 12.75 6.44 -1.89
CA VAL A 74 12.12 5.20 -1.42
C VAL A 74 10.86 4.85 -2.19
N VAL A 75 10.57 3.55 -2.22
CA VAL A 75 9.26 2.98 -2.56
C VAL A 75 8.73 2.31 -1.31
N LEU A 76 7.56 2.73 -0.84
CA LEU A 76 6.89 2.16 0.34
C LEU A 76 5.57 1.49 -0.06
N ALA A 77 5.45 0.20 0.19
CA ALA A 77 4.18 -0.51 0.19
C ALA A 77 3.54 -0.41 1.57
N THR A 78 2.35 0.20 1.66
CA THR A 78 1.63 0.37 2.93
C THR A 78 0.71 -0.80 3.22
N GLY A 79 0.39 -1.04 4.49
CA GLY A 79 -0.70 -1.91 4.89
C GLY A 79 -2.06 -1.41 4.37
N GLY A 80 -3.00 -2.32 4.15
CA GLY A 80 -4.31 -1.96 3.56
C GLY A 80 -5.13 -0.98 4.40
N GLY A 81 -4.93 -0.94 5.71
CA GLY A 81 -5.60 -0.01 6.61
C GLY A 81 -4.84 1.28 6.90
N ALA A 82 -3.69 1.50 6.28
CA ALA A 82 -2.87 2.70 6.50
C ALA A 82 -3.63 4.00 6.22
N VAL A 83 -4.56 3.99 5.25
CA VAL A 83 -5.36 5.16 4.86
C VAL A 83 -6.48 5.50 5.85
N LEU A 84 -6.77 4.67 6.84
CA LEU A 84 -7.80 4.95 7.84
C LEU A 84 -7.45 6.18 8.69
N ALA A 85 -6.17 6.36 9.03
CA ALA A 85 -5.70 7.53 9.76
C ALA A 85 -5.53 8.71 8.79
N GLU A 86 -6.19 9.83 9.09
CA GLU A 86 -6.07 11.06 8.29
C GLU A 86 -4.64 11.57 8.24
N GLU A 87 -3.91 11.46 9.34
CA GLU A 87 -2.50 11.85 9.41
C GLU A 87 -1.65 11.08 8.39
N ASN A 88 -1.86 9.76 8.26
CA ASN A 88 -1.16 8.96 7.25
C ASN A 88 -1.49 9.43 5.83
N ARG A 89 -2.78 9.72 5.56
CA ARG A 89 -3.20 10.22 4.24
C ARG A 89 -2.52 11.54 3.89
N ARG A 90 -2.47 12.48 4.84
CA ARG A 90 -1.77 13.78 4.66
C ARG A 90 -0.28 13.58 4.40
N THR A 91 0.38 12.76 5.22
CA THR A 91 1.80 12.45 5.10
C THR A 91 2.13 11.85 3.73
N LEU A 92 1.45 10.78 3.35
CA LEU A 92 1.68 10.10 2.06
C LEU A 92 1.47 11.07 0.89
N LYS A 93 0.36 11.83 0.90
CA LYS A 93 0.01 12.74 -0.20
C LYS A 93 1.01 13.88 -0.36
N SER A 94 1.62 14.36 0.73
CA SER A 94 2.57 15.47 0.71
C SER A 94 4.02 15.06 0.44
N GLN A 95 4.40 13.82 0.73
CA GLN A 95 5.80 13.38 0.73
C GLN A 95 6.22 12.56 -0.51
N GLY A 96 5.30 12.28 -1.43
CA GLY A 96 5.63 11.54 -2.64
C GLY A 96 4.45 11.28 -3.56
N ALA A 97 4.69 10.56 -4.65
CA ALA A 97 3.65 10.11 -5.57
C ALA A 97 2.92 8.89 -4.98
N VAL A 98 1.62 9.01 -4.75
CA VAL A 98 0.79 7.92 -4.23
C VAL A 98 0.12 7.17 -5.38
N ILE A 99 0.34 5.87 -5.44
CA ILE A 99 -0.23 4.96 -6.42
C ILE A 99 -1.25 4.05 -5.73
N TYR A 100 -2.50 4.12 -6.15
CA TYR A 100 -3.52 3.18 -5.73
C TYR A 100 -3.56 1.97 -6.67
N LEU A 101 -3.17 0.79 -6.16
CA LEU A 101 -3.37 -0.48 -6.86
C LEU A 101 -4.77 -1.00 -6.55
N ARG A 102 -5.64 -0.94 -7.55
CA ARG A 102 -7.04 -1.33 -7.47
C ARG A 102 -7.24 -2.70 -8.11
N ALA A 103 -7.94 -3.59 -7.41
CA ALA A 103 -8.40 -4.87 -7.93
C ALA A 103 -9.82 -5.13 -7.45
N ASN A 104 -10.60 -5.90 -8.21
CA ASN A 104 -11.95 -6.24 -7.76
C ASN A 104 -11.92 -7.27 -6.61
N VAL A 105 -13.04 -7.36 -5.87
CA VAL A 105 -13.14 -8.21 -4.66
C VAL A 105 -12.89 -9.69 -5.00
N GLN A 106 -13.30 -10.17 -6.17
CA GLN A 106 -13.10 -11.55 -6.59
C GLN A 106 -11.59 -11.88 -6.75
N GLU A 107 -10.85 -10.99 -7.39
CA GLU A 107 -9.40 -11.15 -7.56
C GLU A 107 -8.65 -11.07 -6.22
N LEU A 108 -9.02 -10.11 -5.38
CA LEU A 108 -8.46 -9.97 -4.04
C LEU A 108 -8.73 -11.23 -3.20
N TRP A 109 -9.94 -11.77 -3.25
CA TRP A 109 -10.28 -13.01 -2.59
C TRP A 109 -9.44 -14.19 -3.06
N GLN A 110 -9.32 -14.38 -4.36
CA GLN A 110 -8.51 -15.48 -4.92
C GLN A 110 -7.04 -15.42 -4.47
N ARG A 111 -6.48 -14.22 -4.33
CA ARG A 111 -5.10 -14.02 -3.92
C ARG A 111 -4.88 -14.16 -2.41
N THR A 112 -5.91 -13.92 -1.60
CA THR A 112 -5.79 -13.88 -0.12
C THR A 112 -6.37 -15.09 0.59
N ARG A 113 -7.19 -15.91 -0.07
CA ARG A 113 -7.92 -17.03 0.57
C ARG A 113 -7.03 -18.06 1.28
N SER A 114 -5.77 -18.20 0.89
CA SER A 114 -4.82 -19.13 1.49
C SER A 114 -3.91 -18.48 2.53
N ASP A 115 -3.96 -17.17 2.69
CA ASP A 115 -3.09 -16.41 3.59
C ASP A 115 -3.72 -16.30 4.98
N LYS A 116 -3.11 -16.99 5.95
CA LYS A 116 -3.55 -16.98 7.36
C LYS A 116 -3.00 -15.79 8.17
N ASN A 117 -2.12 -14.98 7.59
CA ASN A 117 -1.49 -13.82 8.25
C ASN A 117 -2.32 -12.53 8.10
N ARG A 118 -3.63 -12.65 7.92
CA ARG A 118 -4.56 -11.53 7.74
C ARG A 118 -5.60 -11.51 8.86
N PRO A 119 -5.35 -10.83 9.99
CA PRO A 119 -6.26 -10.84 11.13
C PRO A 119 -7.69 -10.45 10.78
N LEU A 120 -7.87 -9.46 9.89
CA LEU A 120 -9.19 -8.97 9.50
C LEU A 120 -9.98 -9.96 8.61
N LEU A 121 -9.33 -10.96 8.01
CA LEU A 121 -9.98 -12.01 7.23
C LEU A 121 -10.17 -13.34 8.00
N GLN A 122 -9.83 -13.38 9.28
CA GLN A 122 -10.08 -14.52 10.16
C GLN A 122 -11.53 -14.48 10.69
N THR A 123 -12.50 -14.62 9.78
CA THR A 123 -13.94 -14.54 10.05
C THR A 123 -14.64 -15.74 9.41
N GLU A 124 -15.94 -15.94 9.71
CA GLU A 124 -16.75 -17.00 9.13
C GLU A 124 -16.93 -16.82 7.61
N ASP A 125 -17.02 -15.57 7.13
CA ASP A 125 -17.13 -15.24 5.70
C ASP A 125 -16.09 -14.19 5.31
N PRO A 126 -14.84 -14.61 5.04
CA PRO A 126 -13.75 -13.69 4.67
C PRO A 126 -14.02 -12.92 3.37
N ARG A 127 -14.78 -13.51 2.43
CA ARG A 127 -15.11 -12.84 1.16
C ARG A 127 -16.08 -11.68 1.37
N ALA A 128 -17.10 -11.87 2.20
CA ALA A 128 -18.02 -10.78 2.56
C ALA A 128 -17.30 -9.67 3.32
N GLU A 129 -16.41 -10.04 4.25
CA GLU A 129 -15.59 -9.07 4.97
C GLU A 129 -14.68 -8.27 4.03
N LEU A 130 -14.06 -8.94 3.05
CA LEU A 130 -13.24 -8.26 2.04
C LEU A 130 -14.07 -7.27 1.20
N GLY A 131 -15.32 -7.64 0.84
CA GLY A 131 -16.26 -6.75 0.15
C GLY A 131 -16.63 -5.52 0.97
N LYS A 132 -16.81 -5.69 2.29
CA LYS A 132 -17.05 -4.59 3.22
C LYS A 132 -15.84 -3.67 3.32
N LEU A 133 -14.65 -4.22 3.54
CA LEU A 133 -13.40 -3.45 3.57
C LEU A 133 -13.16 -2.67 2.26
N TYR A 134 -13.51 -3.26 1.12
CA TYR A 134 -13.42 -2.58 -0.17
C TYR A 134 -14.32 -1.34 -0.20
N LYS A 135 -15.59 -1.47 0.17
CA LYS A 135 -16.55 -0.35 0.18
C LYS A 135 -16.13 0.78 1.12
N GLU A 136 -15.59 0.43 2.28
CA GLU A 136 -15.15 1.40 3.29
C GLU A 136 -13.87 2.14 2.87
N ARG A 137 -12.93 1.45 2.23
CA ARG A 137 -11.57 1.95 1.99
C ARG A 137 -11.33 2.48 0.58
N ASP A 138 -12.07 2.03 -0.44
CA ASP A 138 -11.90 2.51 -1.81
C ASP A 138 -11.99 4.05 -1.92
N PRO A 139 -12.95 4.74 -1.26
CA PRO A 139 -12.98 6.20 -1.24
C PRO A 139 -11.73 6.85 -0.63
N LEU A 140 -11.17 6.24 0.41
CA LEU A 140 -9.96 6.75 1.08
C LEU A 140 -8.71 6.55 0.22
N TYR A 141 -8.61 5.43 -0.48
CA TYR A 141 -7.53 5.22 -1.44
C TYR A 141 -7.61 6.22 -2.60
N LEU A 142 -8.81 6.48 -3.13
CA LEU A 142 -9.03 7.47 -4.18
C LEU A 142 -8.69 8.89 -3.72
N GLU A 143 -9.03 9.26 -2.48
CA GLU A 143 -8.71 10.56 -1.89
C GLU A 143 -7.21 10.86 -1.86
N VAL A 144 -6.40 9.85 -1.53
CA VAL A 144 -4.96 10.03 -1.36
C VAL A 144 -4.17 9.80 -2.65
N ALA A 145 -4.72 9.08 -3.61
CA ALA A 145 -4.02 8.69 -4.83
C ALA A 145 -3.75 9.85 -5.78
N HIS A 146 -2.53 9.91 -6.31
CA HIS A 146 -2.19 10.71 -7.50
C HIS A 146 -2.37 9.90 -8.79
N ILE A 147 -2.20 8.59 -8.71
CA ILE A 147 -2.30 7.64 -9.83
C ILE A 147 -3.13 6.44 -9.38
N VAL A 148 -4.09 6.03 -10.19
CA VAL A 148 -4.88 4.80 -9.97
C VAL A 148 -4.55 3.80 -11.06
N VAL A 149 -4.23 2.57 -10.66
CA VAL A 149 -3.87 1.48 -11.58
C VAL A 149 -4.70 0.25 -11.27
N ASP A 150 -5.48 -0.21 -12.24
CA ASP A 150 -6.18 -1.49 -12.15
C ASP A 150 -5.22 -2.64 -12.41
N THR A 151 -5.17 -3.60 -11.49
CA THR A 151 -4.22 -4.72 -11.54
C THR A 151 -4.83 -6.01 -12.09
N GLY A 152 -6.09 -5.98 -12.53
CA GLY A 152 -6.84 -7.16 -12.94
C GLY A 152 -6.24 -7.88 -14.14
N GLY A 153 -5.94 -9.18 -13.96
CA GLY A 153 -5.59 -10.09 -15.05
C GLY A 153 -4.26 -9.79 -15.77
N GLN A 154 -3.49 -8.80 -15.36
CA GLN A 154 -2.27 -8.40 -16.03
C GLN A 154 -1.02 -8.99 -15.37
N PRO A 155 0.02 -9.36 -16.15
CA PRO A 155 1.32 -9.73 -15.62
C PRO A 155 1.96 -8.58 -14.84
N VAL A 156 2.68 -8.90 -13.75
CA VAL A 156 3.33 -7.91 -12.87
C VAL A 156 4.26 -6.98 -13.67
N GLY A 157 5.04 -7.51 -14.60
CA GLY A 157 5.94 -6.70 -15.43
C GLY A 157 5.23 -5.66 -16.29
N SER A 158 4.06 -6.00 -16.85
CA SER A 158 3.23 -5.07 -17.63
C SER A 158 2.67 -3.95 -16.75
N ILE A 159 2.23 -4.29 -15.53
CA ILE A 159 1.73 -3.30 -14.55
C ILE A 159 2.85 -2.33 -14.17
N VAL A 160 4.05 -2.85 -13.88
CA VAL A 160 5.21 -2.01 -13.51
C VAL A 160 5.58 -1.07 -14.65
N HIS A 161 5.65 -1.56 -15.90
CA HIS A 161 5.93 -0.70 -17.05
C HIS A 161 4.88 0.39 -17.23
N HIS A 162 3.59 0.06 -17.08
CA HIS A 162 2.52 1.05 -17.13
C HIS A 162 2.64 2.11 -16.02
N ILE A 163 2.98 1.69 -14.81
CA ILE A 163 3.24 2.61 -13.68
C ILE A 163 4.39 3.56 -14.00
N GLU A 164 5.48 3.08 -14.58
CA GLU A 164 6.62 3.92 -14.98
C GLU A 164 6.20 5.00 -15.98
N GLN A 165 5.34 4.67 -16.95
CA GLN A 165 4.81 5.63 -17.91
C GLN A 165 3.94 6.70 -17.22
N LEU A 166 3.05 6.29 -16.31
CA LEU A 166 2.17 7.20 -15.57
C LEU A 166 2.96 8.13 -14.62
N LEU A 167 3.98 7.60 -13.95
CA LEU A 167 4.89 8.40 -13.12
C LEU A 167 5.65 9.44 -13.95
N ASN A 168 6.14 9.07 -15.12
CA ASN A 168 6.80 10.00 -16.04
C ASN A 168 5.88 11.15 -16.46
N GLN A 169 4.62 10.85 -16.74
CA GLN A 169 3.61 11.87 -17.08
C GLN A 169 3.29 12.76 -15.88
N HIS A 170 3.09 12.16 -14.71
CA HIS A 170 2.80 12.86 -13.46
C HIS A 170 3.88 13.90 -13.13
N TYR A 171 5.15 13.50 -13.17
CA TYR A 171 6.25 14.41 -12.88
C TYR A 171 6.44 15.48 -13.96
N LYS A 172 6.25 15.17 -15.25
CA LYS A 172 6.29 16.18 -16.31
C LYS A 172 5.26 17.28 -16.11
N ASN A 173 4.04 16.92 -15.73
CA ASN A 173 2.97 17.89 -15.49
C ASN A 173 3.29 18.80 -14.29
N GLN A 174 3.85 18.24 -13.20
CA GLN A 174 4.26 19.04 -12.05
C GLN A 174 5.36 20.09 -12.38
N TYR A 175 6.25 19.80 -13.32
CA TYR A 175 7.30 20.74 -13.75
C TYR A 175 6.85 21.70 -14.85
N ALA A 176 5.73 21.44 -15.53
CA ALA A 176 5.17 22.34 -16.54
C ALA A 176 4.36 23.50 -15.92
N ASP A 177 3.88 23.33 -14.70
CA ASP A 177 3.06 24.32 -13.96
C ASP A 177 3.93 25.21 -13.02
N THR A 178 5.26 25.11 -13.09
CA THR A 178 6.24 25.91 -12.33
C THR A 178 7.07 26.79 -13.27
#